data_deb862c0578328abc9cbce08df189cd0
#
_entry.id   deb862c0578328abc9cbce08df189cd0
#
_cell.length_a   1.000
_cell.length_b   1.000
_cell.length_c   1.000
_cell.angle_alpha   90.00
_cell.angle_beta   90.00
_cell.angle_gamma   90.00
#
_symmetry.space_group_name_H-M   'P 1'
#
loop_
_entity.id
_entity.type
_entity.pdbx_description
1 polymer ?
#
loop_
_entity_poly.entity_id
_entity_poly.type
_entity_poly.pdbx_seq_one_letter_code
_entity_poly.pdbx_strand_id
1 'polypeptide(L)'
;ESKIAFAFLLSMPGAPFIYYGDEIGMRYVDVPHSIEGGYYRTGSRSPMQWDTTTNAGFSSARKEDLYIMMDEEGMKTINVASEEADENSLLHEVQDLIEIRKEHSALGNRASFKLVQNGYPLIYERESKDEKILVVLNPGDQDQKVDVDLSGEVIYSYRGNSIHENVVSARSAFFIRK
;
A
#
# COMPACT_ATOMS: atom_id res chain seq x y z
N GLU A 1 6.85 -1.51 -5.01
CA GLU A 1 6.22 -0.18 -5.27
C GLU A 1 4.90 -0.05 -4.50
N SER A 2 4.01 -1.06 -4.52
CA SER A 2 2.70 -1.00 -3.83
C SER A 2 2.81 -0.68 -2.34
N LYS A 3 3.77 -1.24 -1.61
CA LYS A 3 3.99 -0.96 -0.19
C LYS A 3 4.26 0.53 0.09
N ILE A 4 5.05 1.21 -0.75
CA ILE A 4 5.29 2.66 -0.61
C ILE A 4 4.02 3.45 -0.92
N ALA A 5 3.21 3.01 -1.90
CA ALA A 5 1.93 3.63 -2.20
C ALA A 5 0.95 3.52 -1.02
N PHE A 6 0.91 2.37 -0.33
CA PHE A 6 0.13 2.21 0.89
C PHE A 6 0.69 3.02 2.07
N ALA A 7 2.01 3.12 2.22
CA ALA A 7 2.62 4.01 3.22
C ALA A 7 2.21 5.47 2.98
N PHE A 8 2.18 5.92 1.73
CA PHE A 8 1.63 7.23 1.37
C PHE A 8 0.14 7.34 1.71
N LEU A 9 -0.70 6.43 1.21
CA LEU A 9 -2.15 6.47 1.41
C LEU A 9 -2.53 6.51 2.90
N LEU A 10 -1.89 5.63 3.70
CA LEU A 10 -2.23 5.46 5.11
C LEU A 10 -1.59 6.51 6.03
N SER A 11 -0.64 7.32 5.55
CA SER A 11 -0.09 8.45 6.30
C SER A 11 -0.67 9.81 5.90
N MET A 12 -1.41 9.89 4.79
CA MET A 12 -2.09 11.11 4.36
C MET A 12 -3.30 11.48 5.23
N PRO A 13 -3.66 12.78 5.34
CA PRO A 13 -4.91 13.18 5.99
C PRO A 13 -6.15 12.68 5.24
N GLY A 14 -7.26 12.58 5.94
CA GLY A 14 -8.52 12.12 5.38
C GLY A 14 -8.81 10.65 5.68
N ALA A 15 -9.86 10.12 5.06
CA ALA A 15 -10.25 8.71 5.17
C ALA A 15 -9.63 7.93 4.01
N PRO A 16 -8.68 7.03 4.25
CA PRO A 16 -8.15 6.20 3.19
C PRO A 16 -9.21 5.21 2.70
N PHE A 17 -9.29 5.03 1.39
CA PHE A 17 -10.13 4.01 0.78
C PHE A 17 -9.23 2.93 0.19
N ILE A 18 -9.43 1.70 0.61
CA ILE A 18 -8.80 0.51 0.04
C ILE A 18 -9.91 -0.26 -0.68
N TYR A 19 -9.74 -0.48 -1.98
CA TYR A 19 -10.66 -1.30 -2.74
C TYR A 19 -10.25 -2.76 -2.62
N TYR A 20 -11.20 -3.70 -2.60
CA TYR A 20 -10.88 -5.11 -2.44
C TYR A 20 -9.89 -5.59 -3.51
N GLY A 21 -8.88 -6.33 -3.06
CA GLY A 21 -7.81 -6.82 -3.90
C GLY A 21 -6.60 -5.90 -4.03
N ASP A 22 -6.72 -4.61 -3.70
CA ASP A 22 -5.56 -3.71 -3.65
C ASP A 22 -4.56 -4.20 -2.60
N GLU A 23 -5.05 -4.68 -1.44
CA GLU A 23 -4.28 -5.16 -0.31
C GLU A 23 -3.47 -6.44 -0.58
N ILE A 24 -3.83 -7.18 -1.63
CA ILE A 24 -3.07 -8.35 -2.09
C ILE A 24 -2.42 -8.12 -3.45
N GLY A 25 -2.54 -6.92 -4.01
CA GLY A 25 -1.94 -6.56 -5.28
C GLY A 25 -2.57 -7.22 -6.50
N MET A 26 -3.90 -7.42 -6.50
CA MET A 26 -4.62 -7.95 -7.66
C MET A 26 -4.34 -7.11 -8.91
N ARG A 27 -4.22 -7.79 -10.04
CA ARG A 27 -3.89 -7.16 -11.31
C ARG A 27 -5.14 -6.70 -12.04
N TYR A 28 -5.01 -5.64 -12.84
CA TYR A 28 -5.98 -5.34 -13.85
C TYR A 28 -6.05 -6.48 -14.88
N VAL A 29 -7.25 -6.94 -15.18
CA VAL A 29 -7.49 -7.97 -16.21
C VAL A 29 -8.06 -7.29 -17.44
N ASP A 30 -7.47 -7.55 -18.61
CA ASP A 30 -8.07 -7.11 -19.86
C ASP A 30 -9.31 -7.96 -20.12
N VAL A 31 -10.48 -7.36 -19.96
CA VAL A 31 -11.76 -8.07 -19.96
C VAL A 31 -12.43 -7.99 -21.33
N PRO A 32 -12.25 -8.99 -22.18
CA PRO A 32 -12.95 -9.04 -23.47
C PRO A 32 -14.45 -9.33 -23.32
N HIS A 33 -14.87 -9.85 -22.17
CA HIS A 33 -16.24 -10.23 -21.88
C HIS A 33 -16.65 -9.84 -20.46
N SER A 34 -17.78 -9.17 -20.34
CA SER A 34 -18.45 -8.85 -19.10
C SER A 34 -19.95 -8.73 -19.35
N ILE A 35 -20.77 -9.18 -18.39
CA ILE A 35 -22.24 -9.06 -18.48
C ILE A 35 -22.68 -7.59 -18.49
N GLU A 36 -21.91 -6.69 -17.85
CA GLU A 36 -22.18 -5.24 -17.87
C GLU A 36 -21.77 -4.54 -19.16
N GLY A 37 -21.01 -5.20 -20.03
CA GLY A 37 -20.36 -4.60 -21.17
C GLY A 37 -18.94 -4.12 -20.85
N GLY A 38 -18.08 -4.05 -21.88
CA GLY A 38 -16.65 -3.81 -21.75
C GLY A 38 -16.30 -2.35 -21.47
N TYR A 39 -16.35 -1.91 -20.22
CA TYR A 39 -15.79 -0.64 -19.80
C TYR A 39 -14.38 -0.84 -19.26
N TYR A 40 -13.47 0.13 -19.48
CA TYR A 40 -12.09 0.08 -18.99
C TYR A 40 -11.98 -0.24 -17.48
N ARG A 41 -12.92 0.21 -16.65
CA ARG A 41 -12.93 -0.07 -15.21
C ARG A 41 -13.30 -1.51 -14.86
N THR A 42 -13.83 -2.28 -15.79
CA THR A 42 -14.30 -3.66 -15.52
C THR A 42 -13.17 -4.57 -15.14
N GLY A 43 -11.99 -4.41 -15.74
CA GLY A 43 -10.81 -5.24 -15.46
C GLY A 43 -10.22 -5.08 -14.07
N SER A 44 -10.51 -3.98 -13.36
CA SER A 44 -10.14 -3.81 -11.95
C SER A 44 -11.21 -4.32 -10.97
N ARG A 45 -12.24 -4.99 -11.46
CA ARG A 45 -13.36 -5.56 -10.68
C ARG A 45 -13.49 -7.06 -10.83
N SER A 46 -12.40 -7.73 -11.21
CA SER A 46 -12.35 -9.20 -11.25
C SER A 46 -12.70 -9.77 -9.87
N PRO A 47 -13.23 -11.01 -9.82
CA PRO A 47 -13.57 -11.65 -8.56
C PRO A 47 -12.39 -11.72 -7.61
N MET A 48 -12.63 -11.50 -6.31
CA MET A 48 -11.59 -11.58 -5.27
C MET A 48 -10.88 -12.93 -5.29
N GLN A 49 -9.58 -12.93 -5.18
CA GLN A 49 -8.73 -14.10 -5.20
C GLN A 49 -8.42 -14.55 -3.77
N TRP A 50 -9.19 -15.53 -3.27
CA TRP A 50 -9.03 -16.04 -1.91
C TRP A 50 -7.96 -17.13 -1.81
N ASP A 51 -7.90 -18.04 -2.81
CA ASP A 51 -6.99 -19.19 -2.85
C ASP A 51 -6.75 -19.66 -4.29
N THR A 52 -6.15 -20.84 -4.45
CA THR A 52 -5.87 -21.45 -5.75
C THR A 52 -6.93 -22.47 -6.21
N THR A 53 -8.07 -22.57 -5.52
CA THR A 53 -9.15 -23.49 -5.87
C THR A 53 -10.02 -22.96 -7.02
N THR A 54 -11.08 -23.68 -7.36
CA THR A 54 -12.01 -23.28 -8.43
C THR A 54 -12.50 -21.85 -8.22
N ASN A 55 -12.39 -21.02 -9.25
CA ASN A 55 -12.71 -19.59 -9.22
C ASN A 55 -12.01 -18.86 -8.06
N ALA A 56 -10.80 -19.26 -7.74
CA ALA A 56 -10.02 -18.69 -6.62
C ALA A 56 -10.77 -18.67 -5.27
N GLY A 57 -11.61 -19.67 -4.99
CA GLY A 57 -12.43 -19.70 -3.79
C GLY A 57 -13.58 -18.69 -3.77
N PHE A 58 -13.74 -17.89 -4.82
CA PHE A 58 -14.77 -16.83 -4.87
C PHE A 58 -16.18 -17.38 -5.05
N SER A 59 -16.37 -18.41 -5.92
CA SER A 59 -17.67 -18.94 -6.26
C SER A 59 -17.60 -20.39 -6.70
N SER A 60 -18.65 -21.16 -6.42
CA SER A 60 -18.86 -22.52 -6.95
C SER A 60 -19.59 -22.54 -8.29
N ALA A 61 -19.92 -21.39 -8.86
CA ALA A 61 -20.55 -21.31 -10.19
C ALA A 61 -19.64 -21.85 -11.29
N ARG A 62 -20.21 -22.19 -12.44
CA ARG A 62 -19.38 -22.47 -13.61
C ARG A 62 -18.64 -21.21 -14.03
N LYS A 63 -17.45 -21.36 -14.56
CA LYS A 63 -16.56 -20.26 -14.95
C LYS A 63 -17.22 -19.30 -15.95
N GLU A 64 -17.97 -19.83 -16.90
CA GLU A 64 -18.70 -19.05 -17.91
C GLU A 64 -19.89 -18.27 -17.35
N ASP A 65 -20.34 -18.60 -16.14
CA ASP A 65 -21.43 -17.91 -15.45
C ASP A 65 -20.95 -16.77 -14.55
N LEU A 66 -19.62 -16.60 -14.41
CA LEU A 66 -19.07 -15.46 -13.65
C LEU A 66 -19.38 -14.15 -14.34
N TYR A 67 -19.75 -13.16 -13.54
CA TYR A 67 -20.11 -11.82 -14.02
C TYR A 67 -18.96 -11.12 -14.74
N ILE A 68 -17.77 -11.28 -14.21
CA ILE A 68 -16.49 -10.85 -14.78
C ILE A 68 -15.54 -12.05 -14.70
N MET A 69 -14.70 -12.22 -15.72
CA MET A 69 -13.74 -13.32 -15.75
C MET A 69 -12.68 -13.21 -14.65
N MET A 70 -12.20 -14.36 -14.21
CA MET A 70 -11.12 -14.50 -13.25
C MET A 70 -9.75 -14.22 -13.90
N ASP A 71 -8.81 -13.65 -13.12
CA ASP A 71 -7.38 -13.64 -13.48
C ASP A 71 -6.77 -15.02 -13.17
N GLU A 72 -6.89 -15.95 -14.09
CA GLU A 72 -6.46 -17.36 -13.92
C GLU A 72 -4.96 -17.53 -13.72
N GLU A 73 -4.17 -16.63 -14.25
CA GLU A 73 -2.73 -16.66 -14.04
C GLU A 73 -2.34 -15.97 -12.73
N GLY A 74 -2.98 -14.83 -12.44
CA GLY A 74 -2.73 -14.09 -11.20
C GLY A 74 -3.11 -14.87 -9.96
N MET A 75 -4.26 -15.52 -9.95
CA MET A 75 -4.72 -16.26 -8.76
C MET A 75 -3.77 -17.37 -8.29
N LYS A 76 -2.85 -17.83 -9.14
CA LYS A 76 -1.89 -18.89 -8.76
C LYS A 76 -0.87 -18.39 -7.72
N THR A 77 -0.61 -17.08 -7.68
CA THR A 77 0.40 -16.47 -6.81
C THR A 77 -0.11 -15.26 -6.06
N ILE A 78 -1.15 -14.59 -6.56
CA ILE A 78 -1.76 -13.40 -5.95
C ILE A 78 -3.12 -13.83 -5.40
N ASN A 79 -3.16 -14.22 -4.14
CA ASN A 79 -4.39 -14.60 -3.45
C ASN A 79 -4.20 -14.48 -1.94
N VAL A 80 -5.30 -14.35 -1.21
CA VAL A 80 -5.26 -14.13 0.24
C VAL A 80 -4.48 -15.23 0.98
N ALA A 81 -4.71 -16.50 0.64
CA ALA A 81 -4.02 -17.60 1.32
C ALA A 81 -2.50 -17.56 1.13
N SER A 82 -2.02 -17.16 -0.04
CA SER A 82 -0.57 -16.99 -0.30
C SER A 82 0.00 -15.78 0.44
N GLU A 83 -0.74 -14.67 0.47
CA GLU A 83 -0.32 -13.45 1.18
C GLU A 83 -0.33 -13.65 2.71
N GLU A 84 -1.29 -14.37 3.26
CA GLU A 84 -1.32 -14.73 4.69
C GLU A 84 -0.16 -15.65 5.10
N ALA A 85 0.33 -16.49 4.19
CA ALA A 85 1.44 -17.40 4.46
C ALA A 85 2.83 -16.73 4.39
N ASP A 86 2.93 -15.54 3.79
CA ASP A 86 4.17 -14.77 3.66
C ASP A 86 4.17 -13.57 4.61
N GLU A 87 4.96 -13.63 5.67
CA GLU A 87 5.12 -12.53 6.65
C GLU A 87 5.60 -11.22 6.01
N ASN A 88 6.22 -11.29 4.83
CA ASN A 88 6.67 -10.10 4.08
C ASN A 88 5.69 -9.70 2.96
N SER A 89 4.48 -10.21 2.97
CA SER A 89 3.47 -9.93 1.94
C SER A 89 3.02 -8.47 1.91
N LEU A 90 2.28 -8.12 0.88
CA LEU A 90 1.60 -6.81 0.80
C LEU A 90 0.46 -6.73 1.82
N LEU A 91 -0.25 -7.84 2.03
CA LEU A 91 -1.36 -7.91 2.98
C LEU A 91 -0.90 -7.59 4.41
N HIS A 92 0.17 -8.24 4.89
CA HIS A 92 0.73 -7.95 6.21
C HIS A 92 1.25 -6.50 6.31
N GLU A 93 1.91 -6.00 5.29
CA GLU A 93 2.35 -4.59 5.24
C GLU A 93 1.18 -3.61 5.39
N VAL A 94 0.06 -3.88 4.71
CA VAL A 94 -1.14 -3.03 4.82
C VAL A 94 -1.75 -3.13 6.22
N GLN A 95 -1.78 -4.31 6.82
CA GLN A 95 -2.25 -4.51 8.20
C GLN A 95 -1.38 -3.71 9.19
N ASP A 96 -0.06 -3.83 9.10
CA ASP A 96 0.88 -3.10 9.96
C ASP A 96 0.71 -1.58 9.82
N LEU A 97 0.60 -1.08 8.60
CA LEU A 97 0.38 0.35 8.35
C LEU A 97 -0.96 0.86 8.90
N ILE A 98 -2.00 0.03 8.88
CA ILE A 98 -3.29 0.35 9.48
C ILE A 98 -3.17 0.44 11.01
N GLU A 99 -2.46 -0.49 11.64
CA GLU A 99 -2.23 -0.45 13.09
C GLU A 99 -1.40 0.77 13.48
N ILE A 100 -0.29 1.04 12.80
CA ILE A 100 0.52 2.25 12.99
C ILE A 100 -0.34 3.52 12.88
N ARG A 101 -1.21 3.60 11.86
CA ARG A 101 -2.12 4.73 11.72
C ARG A 101 -3.10 4.87 12.89
N LYS A 102 -3.57 3.78 13.47
CA LYS A 102 -4.47 3.80 14.63
C LYS A 102 -3.75 4.20 15.93
N GLU A 103 -2.53 3.72 16.10
CA GLU A 103 -1.73 3.97 17.30
C GLU A 103 -1.21 5.42 17.37
N HIS A 104 -0.96 6.04 16.23
CA HIS A 104 -0.32 7.35 16.14
C HIS A 104 -1.31 8.48 15.80
N SER A 105 -1.58 9.34 16.78
CA SER A 105 -2.53 10.45 16.63
C SER A 105 -2.13 11.44 15.52
N ALA A 106 -0.84 11.59 15.24
CA ALA A 106 -0.33 12.42 14.16
C ALA A 106 -0.69 11.89 12.77
N LEU A 107 -0.98 10.60 12.61
CA LEU A 107 -1.46 10.02 11.34
C LEU A 107 -2.99 10.07 11.19
N GLY A 108 -3.70 10.52 12.23
CA GLY A 108 -5.15 10.65 12.24
C GLY A 108 -5.68 11.80 11.38
N ASN A 109 -7.00 11.84 11.22
CA ASN A 109 -7.69 12.81 10.35
C ASN A 109 -7.63 14.26 10.86
N ARG A 110 -7.41 14.46 12.17
CA ARG A 110 -7.38 15.78 12.81
C ARG A 110 -5.98 16.38 12.87
N ALA A 111 -4.96 15.61 12.53
CA ALA A 111 -3.59 16.07 12.51
C ALA A 111 -3.34 17.01 11.33
N SER A 112 -2.46 17.97 11.52
CA SER A 112 -2.04 18.87 10.45
C SER A 112 -1.18 18.14 9.41
N PHE A 113 -1.04 18.77 8.25
CA PHE A 113 -0.17 18.32 7.17
C PHE A 113 0.72 19.51 6.75
N LYS A 114 2.02 19.27 6.63
CA LYS A 114 2.96 20.25 6.13
C LYS A 114 3.94 19.58 5.18
N LEU A 115 3.95 20.01 3.93
CA LEU A 115 4.95 19.58 2.96
C LEU A 115 6.32 20.17 3.35
N VAL A 116 7.33 19.30 3.49
CA VAL A 116 8.72 19.68 3.82
C VAL A 116 9.58 19.66 2.55
N GLN A 117 9.48 18.60 1.76
CA GLN A 117 10.21 18.47 0.50
C GLN A 117 9.29 17.85 -0.55
N ASN A 118 9.22 18.49 -1.72
CA ASN A 118 8.54 17.96 -2.89
C ASN A 118 9.51 17.16 -3.77
N GLY A 119 9.01 16.18 -4.47
CA GLY A 119 9.80 15.33 -5.37
C GLY A 119 10.16 13.99 -4.75
N TYR A 120 11.31 13.44 -5.10
CA TYR A 120 11.81 12.18 -4.58
C TYR A 120 13.14 12.40 -3.84
N PRO A 121 13.19 12.09 -2.52
CA PRO A 121 12.07 11.64 -1.68
C PRO A 121 11.02 12.73 -1.46
N LEU A 122 9.77 12.32 -1.34
CA LEU A 122 8.68 13.12 -0.83
C LEU A 122 8.74 13.12 0.69
N ILE A 123 8.82 14.31 1.31
CA ILE A 123 8.90 14.44 2.76
C ILE A 123 7.83 15.41 3.26
N TYR A 124 7.06 14.97 4.25
CA TYR A 124 6.06 15.82 4.90
C TYR A 124 5.92 15.52 6.39
N GLU A 125 5.47 16.49 7.12
CA GLU A 125 5.15 16.39 8.55
C GLU A 125 3.65 16.16 8.73
N ARG A 126 3.34 15.28 9.66
CA ARG A 126 2.03 15.11 10.27
C ARG A 126 2.15 15.45 11.74
N GLU A 127 1.28 16.33 12.25
CA GLU A 127 1.37 16.79 13.62
C GLU A 127 -0.03 16.84 14.27
N SER A 128 -0.15 16.19 15.42
CA SER A 128 -1.27 16.30 16.34
C SER A 128 -0.87 17.18 17.52
N LYS A 129 -1.76 17.28 18.53
CA LYS A 129 -1.45 18.00 19.76
C LYS A 129 -0.28 17.37 20.53
N ASP A 130 -0.15 16.05 20.48
CA ASP A 130 0.71 15.28 21.37
C ASP A 130 1.87 14.61 20.63
N GLU A 131 1.89 14.66 19.30
CA GLU A 131 2.83 13.89 18.50
C GLU A 131 3.13 14.56 17.16
N LYS A 132 4.38 14.43 16.72
CA LYS A 132 4.82 14.83 15.38
C LYS A 132 5.52 13.66 14.69
N ILE A 133 5.14 13.38 13.44
CA ILE A 133 5.74 12.35 12.59
C ILE A 133 6.20 12.98 11.29
N LEU A 134 7.46 12.71 10.94
CA LEU A 134 8.02 12.99 9.63
C LEU A 134 7.85 11.75 8.76
N VAL A 135 7.13 11.88 7.67
CA VAL A 135 6.95 10.83 6.67
C VAL A 135 7.92 11.08 5.52
N VAL A 136 8.70 10.05 5.18
CA VAL A 136 9.75 10.08 4.16
C VAL A 136 9.51 8.96 3.17
N LEU A 137 9.27 9.28 1.90
CA LEU A 137 8.92 8.31 0.86
C LEU A 137 9.83 8.49 -0.36
N ASN A 138 10.64 7.49 -0.66
CA ASN A 138 11.47 7.47 -1.86
C ASN A 138 11.04 6.32 -2.79
N PRO A 139 10.08 6.54 -3.70
CA PRO A 139 9.71 5.54 -4.70
C PRO A 139 10.73 5.42 -5.84
N GLY A 140 11.71 6.32 -5.92
CA GLY A 140 12.79 6.31 -6.91
C GLY A 140 13.74 5.13 -6.76
N ASP A 141 14.51 4.89 -7.77
CA ASP A 141 15.47 3.77 -7.87
C ASP A 141 16.90 4.12 -7.42
N GLN A 142 17.09 5.32 -6.87
CA GLN A 142 18.37 5.82 -6.38
C GLN A 142 18.28 6.34 -4.96
N ASP A 143 19.36 6.18 -4.21
CA ASP A 143 19.54 6.80 -2.91
C ASP A 143 19.62 8.33 -3.07
N GLN A 144 19.02 9.04 -2.14
CA GLN A 144 18.95 10.50 -2.18
C GLN A 144 19.45 11.11 -0.88
N LYS A 145 20.41 12.02 -0.97
CA LYS A 145 20.80 12.86 0.16
C LYS A 145 19.83 14.03 0.29
N VAL A 146 19.34 14.26 1.49
CA VAL A 146 18.39 15.34 1.78
C VAL A 146 18.97 16.32 2.78
N ASP A 147 18.54 17.58 2.70
CA ASP A 147 18.86 18.63 3.67
C ASP A 147 17.71 18.80 4.66
N VAL A 148 17.29 17.67 5.23
CA VAL A 148 16.23 17.58 6.23
C VAL A 148 16.76 16.77 7.39
N ASP A 149 16.53 17.23 8.62
CA ASP A 149 16.86 16.45 9.79
C ASP A 149 15.98 15.21 9.89
N LEU A 150 16.58 14.04 9.69
CA LEU A 150 15.94 12.74 9.75
C LEU A 150 16.15 12.04 11.12
N SER A 151 16.66 12.73 12.13
CA SER A 151 16.78 12.18 13.49
C SER A 151 15.41 11.93 14.10
N GLY A 152 15.33 10.99 15.04
CA GLY A 152 14.10 10.64 15.75
C GLY A 152 13.92 9.15 15.87
N GLU A 153 12.79 8.72 16.41
CA GLU A 153 12.44 7.32 16.53
C GLU A 153 11.77 6.81 15.24
N VAL A 154 12.37 5.83 14.60
CA VAL A 154 11.76 5.18 13.42
C VAL A 154 10.67 4.24 13.89
N ILE A 155 9.40 4.60 13.67
CA ILE A 155 8.22 3.81 14.03
C ILE A 155 7.74 2.91 12.89
N TYR A 156 8.19 3.18 11.66
CA TYR A 156 7.95 2.35 10.49
C TYR A 156 9.12 2.49 9.51
N SER A 157 9.51 1.37 8.91
CA SER A 157 10.49 1.36 7.84
C SER A 157 10.22 0.26 6.82
N TYR A 158 10.27 0.61 5.55
CA TYR A 158 10.25 -0.33 4.43
C TYR A 158 11.53 -0.19 3.61
N ARG A 159 12.26 -1.29 3.40
CA ARG A 159 13.54 -1.36 2.65
C ARG A 159 14.63 -0.41 3.12
N GLY A 160 14.64 -0.02 4.37
CA GLY A 160 15.71 0.79 4.92
C GLY A 160 16.05 0.31 6.31
N ASN A 161 17.28 -0.15 6.54
CA ASN A 161 17.73 -0.60 7.86
C ASN A 161 18.08 0.58 8.78
N SER A 162 18.37 1.74 8.22
CA SER A 162 18.72 2.94 8.97
C SER A 162 18.86 4.13 8.02
N ILE A 163 18.53 5.30 8.54
CA ILE A 163 18.81 6.57 7.89
C ILE A 163 20.20 7.01 8.39
N HIS A 164 21.21 6.94 7.53
CA HIS A 164 22.55 7.40 7.85
C HIS A 164 22.88 8.68 7.08
N GLU A 165 23.41 9.66 7.77
CA GLU A 165 23.93 10.91 7.18
C GLU A 165 22.92 11.63 6.27
N ASN A 166 21.61 11.58 6.62
CA ASN A 166 20.52 12.15 5.81
C ASN A 166 20.43 11.58 4.38
N VAL A 167 20.77 10.30 4.23
CA VAL A 167 20.56 9.56 2.97
C VAL A 167 19.32 8.70 3.08
N VAL A 168 18.40 8.87 2.16
CA VAL A 168 17.16 8.07 2.03
C VAL A 168 17.37 7.05 0.93
N SER A 169 17.30 5.79 1.28
CA SER A 169 17.54 4.68 0.34
C SER A 169 16.52 4.66 -0.80
N ALA A 170 16.95 4.13 -1.94
CA ALA A 170 16.07 3.84 -3.06
C ALA A 170 14.91 2.93 -2.67
N ARG A 171 13.73 3.17 -3.21
CA ARG A 171 12.51 2.35 -3.02
C ARG A 171 12.19 2.07 -1.55
N SER A 172 12.33 3.09 -0.69
CA SER A 172 12.15 3.00 0.75
C SER A 172 11.05 3.95 1.27
N ALA A 173 10.57 3.65 2.47
CA ALA A 173 9.65 4.51 3.21
C ALA A 173 9.99 4.48 4.70
N PHE A 174 9.82 5.63 5.38
CA PHE A 174 10.07 5.76 6.81
C PHE A 174 9.03 6.67 7.45
N PHE A 175 8.58 6.32 8.65
CA PHE A 175 7.87 7.22 9.55
C PHE A 175 8.74 7.44 10.78
N ILE A 176 9.07 8.70 11.06
CA ILE A 176 10.00 9.10 12.12
C ILE A 176 9.26 9.98 13.11
N ARG A 177 9.12 9.51 14.33
CA ARG A 177 8.56 10.29 15.44
C ARG A 177 9.62 11.29 15.96
N LYS A 178 9.22 12.57 16.02
CA LYS A 178 10.04 13.71 16.46
C LYS A 178 9.80 14.02 17.93
#